data_a7eed39ba467f5b07012ab016c465856
#
_entry.id   a7eed39ba467f5b07012ab016c465856
#
_cell.length_a   1.000
_cell.length_b   1.000
_cell.length_c   1.000
_cell.angle_alpha   90.00
_cell.angle_beta   90.00
_cell.angle_gamma   90.00
#
_symmetry.space_group_name_H-M   'P 1'
#
loop_
_entity.id
_entity.type
_entity.pdbx_description
1 polymer ?
#
loop_
_entity_poly.entity_id
_entity_poly.type
_entity_poly.pdbx_seq_one_letter_code
_entity_poly.pdbx_strand_id
1 'polypeptide(L)'
;MTALGKLSAALLGLCFPLVITAQNLQTGPYPAPAIETPEYWFVSGQRALEQALTLQPNTQRARNIVLIVGDGMGISTVTASRIFAGQMQGDSGEEHQLSFEKFPYVALAKTYNTNQQTPDSAGTMTAMMSGIKTRAGLIGVNQHVNRADCASSRGNEVPTLMQQAAARGMATG
;
A
#
# COMPACT_ATOMS: atom_id res chain seq x y z
N MET A 1 -43.40 62.26 27.65
CA MET A 1 -43.03 62.05 26.26
C MET A 1 -41.69 61.34 26.28
N THR A 2 -41.75 60.03 26.08
CA THR A 2 -40.79 59.01 26.50
C THR A 2 -39.80 58.72 25.39
N ALA A 3 -38.48 58.80 25.72
CA ALA A 3 -37.38 58.37 24.85
C ALA A 3 -37.06 56.95 25.19
N LEU A 4 -37.23 56.05 24.21
CA LEU A 4 -36.77 54.68 24.29
C LEU A 4 -35.26 54.58 23.95
N GLY A 5 -34.46 54.22 24.93
CA GLY A 5 -33.05 53.89 24.73
C GLY A 5 -32.89 52.51 24.11
N LYS A 6 -32.10 52.40 23.00
CA LYS A 6 -31.70 51.16 22.39
C LYS A 6 -30.46 50.63 23.11
N LEU A 7 -30.60 49.48 23.80
CA LEU A 7 -29.48 48.70 24.27
C LEU A 7 -28.95 47.87 23.10
N SER A 8 -27.75 48.16 22.64
CA SER A 8 -27.01 47.29 21.73
C SER A 8 -26.15 46.34 22.58
N ALA A 9 -26.53 45.10 22.61
CA ALA A 9 -25.71 44.05 23.18
C ALA A 9 -24.64 43.60 22.13
N ALA A 10 -23.41 43.98 22.37
CA ALA A 10 -22.29 43.47 21.60
C ALA A 10 -21.94 42.06 22.09
N LEU A 11 -22.27 41.03 21.29
CA LEU A 11 -21.76 39.67 21.49
C LEU A 11 -20.27 39.64 21.04
N LEU A 12 -19.35 39.70 21.99
CA LEU A 12 -17.96 39.32 21.73
C LEU A 12 -17.90 37.79 21.58
N GLY A 13 -17.84 37.33 20.34
CA GLY A 13 -17.51 35.95 20.04
C GLY A 13 -16.04 35.67 20.35
N LEU A 14 -15.76 34.99 21.46
CA LEU A 14 -14.45 34.44 21.71
C LEU A 14 -14.23 33.29 20.71
N CYS A 15 -13.54 33.56 19.59
CA CYS A 15 -12.92 32.52 18.78
C CYS A 15 -11.72 31.95 19.55
N PHE A 16 -11.93 30.85 20.25
CA PHE A 16 -10.80 30.03 20.68
C PHE A 16 -10.27 29.33 19.44
N PRO A 17 -8.97 29.51 19.07
CA PRO A 17 -8.36 28.67 18.08
C PRO A 17 -8.29 27.25 18.67
N LEU A 18 -9.02 26.32 18.06
CA LEU A 18 -8.83 24.92 18.33
C LEU A 18 -7.43 24.57 17.83
N VAL A 19 -6.45 24.64 18.72
CA VAL A 19 -5.13 24.07 18.46
C VAL A 19 -5.32 22.56 18.49
N ILE A 20 -5.60 21.98 17.32
CA ILE A 20 -5.42 20.54 17.13
C ILE A 20 -3.92 20.29 17.21
N THR A 21 -3.45 20.02 18.43
CA THR A 21 -2.15 19.39 18.58
C THR A 21 -2.29 18.06 17.88
N ALA A 22 -1.68 17.93 16.69
CA ALA A 22 -1.39 16.63 16.10
C ALA A 22 -0.58 15.90 17.19
N GLN A 23 -1.28 15.05 17.94
CA GLN A 23 -0.57 14.07 18.77
C GLN A 23 0.29 13.31 17.77
N ASN A 24 1.60 13.42 17.91
CA ASN A 24 2.55 12.55 17.27
C ASN A 24 2.12 11.13 17.65
N LEU A 25 1.33 10.51 16.79
CA LEU A 25 1.21 9.08 16.74
C LEU A 25 2.64 8.62 16.46
N GLN A 26 3.36 8.32 17.52
CA GLN A 26 4.62 7.58 17.43
C GLN A 26 4.25 6.22 16.85
N THR A 27 4.16 6.16 15.52
CA THR A 27 3.95 4.94 14.75
C THR A 27 5.31 4.32 14.43
N GLY A 28 6.21 4.35 15.40
CA GLY A 28 7.47 3.63 15.32
C GLY A 28 7.43 2.43 16.27
N PRO A 29 8.17 1.37 15.96
CA PRO A 29 8.40 0.34 16.95
C PRO A 29 8.96 1.01 18.21
N TYR A 30 8.46 0.58 19.35
CA TYR A 30 9.04 1.02 20.62
C TYR A 30 10.53 0.66 20.58
N PRO A 31 11.43 1.56 21.00
CA PRO A 31 12.82 1.18 21.12
C PRO A 31 12.87 -0.09 21.98
N ALA A 32 13.55 -1.11 21.48
CA ALA A 32 13.74 -2.33 22.26
C ALA A 32 14.37 -1.93 23.58
N PRO A 33 13.84 -2.43 24.73
CA PRO A 33 14.45 -2.13 26.02
C PRO A 33 15.86 -2.71 26.04
N ALA A 34 16.74 -2.11 26.83
CA ALA A 34 18.10 -2.62 26.99
C ALA A 34 18.15 -4.09 27.49
N ILE A 35 17.08 -4.54 28.12
CA ILE A 35 16.87 -5.93 28.52
C ILE A 35 15.46 -6.33 28.12
N GLU A 36 15.36 -7.30 27.22
CA GLU A 36 14.09 -7.88 26.78
C GLU A 36 13.64 -8.93 27.81
N THR A 37 12.38 -8.84 28.23
CA THR A 37 11.76 -9.80 29.15
C THR A 37 10.58 -10.50 28.48
N PRO A 38 10.15 -11.67 28.99
CA PRO A 38 8.93 -12.32 28.49
C PRO A 38 7.70 -11.40 28.55
N GLU A 39 7.57 -10.59 29.59
CA GLU A 39 6.47 -9.63 29.76
C GLU A 39 6.51 -8.53 28.71
N TYR A 40 7.69 -8.04 28.36
CA TYR A 40 7.85 -7.08 27.28
C TYR A 40 7.28 -7.63 25.98
N TRP A 41 7.65 -8.84 25.58
CA TRP A 41 7.18 -9.46 24.33
C TRP A 41 5.69 -9.76 24.37
N PHE A 42 5.15 -10.20 25.50
CA PHE A 42 3.71 -10.40 25.65
C PHE A 42 2.93 -9.10 25.46
N VAL A 43 3.34 -8.02 26.11
CA VAL A 43 2.70 -6.70 25.99
C VAL A 43 2.87 -6.13 24.58
N SER A 44 4.02 -6.32 23.94
CA SER A 44 4.26 -5.92 22.56
C SER A 44 3.30 -6.62 21.59
N GLY A 45 3.11 -7.93 21.76
CA GLY A 45 2.13 -8.70 20.99
C GLY A 45 0.69 -8.23 21.18
N GLN A 46 0.29 -7.93 22.42
CA GLN A 46 -1.04 -7.37 22.70
C GLN A 46 -1.26 -6.02 21.99
N ARG A 47 -0.28 -5.13 22.04
CA ARG A 47 -0.36 -3.83 21.34
C ARG A 47 -0.45 -3.99 19.83
N ALA A 48 0.32 -4.91 19.24
CA ALA A 48 0.23 -5.21 17.82
C ALA A 48 -1.17 -5.70 17.43
N LEU A 49 -1.78 -6.56 18.26
CA LEU A 49 -3.16 -6.99 18.06
C LEU A 49 -4.16 -5.84 18.19
N GLU A 50 -4.03 -5.00 19.20
CA GLU A 50 -4.89 -3.81 19.36
C GLU A 50 -4.82 -2.89 18.15
N GLN A 51 -3.62 -2.62 17.64
CA GLN A 51 -3.43 -1.85 16.41
C GLN A 51 -4.11 -2.51 15.21
N ALA A 52 -3.93 -3.81 15.03
CA ALA A 52 -4.57 -4.56 13.94
C ALA A 52 -6.10 -4.49 14.01
N LEU A 53 -6.69 -4.54 15.19
CA LEU A 53 -8.13 -4.42 15.41
C LEU A 53 -8.69 -3.02 15.11
N THR A 54 -7.86 -1.99 15.06
CA THR A 54 -8.28 -0.63 14.65
C THR A 54 -8.41 -0.48 13.13
N LEU A 55 -7.87 -1.41 12.35
CA LEU A 55 -7.92 -1.34 10.89
C LEU A 55 -9.36 -1.51 10.40
N GLN A 56 -9.88 -0.51 9.74
CA GLN A 56 -11.23 -0.52 9.19
C GLN A 56 -11.19 -0.53 7.66
N PRO A 57 -12.08 -1.30 7.00
CA PRO A 57 -12.21 -1.24 5.55
C PRO A 57 -12.60 0.16 5.09
N ASN A 58 -11.87 0.71 4.13
CA ASN A 58 -12.32 1.90 3.43
C ASN A 58 -13.26 1.47 2.29
N THR A 59 -14.55 1.68 2.48
CA THR A 59 -15.58 1.33 1.50
C THR A 59 -15.92 2.47 0.53
N GLN A 60 -15.23 3.60 0.61
CA GLN A 60 -15.43 4.71 -0.30
C GLN A 60 -14.86 4.40 -1.69
N ARG A 61 -15.49 4.98 -2.71
CA ARG A 61 -15.01 4.83 -4.09
C ARG A 61 -13.70 5.59 -4.30
N ALA A 62 -12.65 4.89 -4.73
CA ALA A 62 -11.39 5.52 -5.09
C ALA A 62 -11.56 6.41 -6.32
N ARG A 63 -10.97 7.60 -6.29
CA ARG A 63 -10.90 8.52 -7.45
C ARG A 63 -9.67 8.27 -8.30
N ASN A 64 -8.57 7.92 -7.66
CA ASN A 64 -7.30 7.62 -8.29
C ASN A 64 -6.78 6.28 -7.76
N ILE A 65 -6.07 5.55 -8.61
CA ILE A 65 -5.44 4.28 -8.26
C ILE A 65 -3.97 4.39 -8.62
N VAL A 66 -3.09 4.09 -7.66
CA VAL A 66 -1.65 4.00 -7.87
C VAL A 66 -1.25 2.56 -7.57
N LEU A 67 -0.72 1.86 -8.57
CA LEU A 67 -0.15 0.52 -8.43
C LEU A 67 1.37 0.64 -8.41
N ILE A 68 1.99 0.19 -7.32
CA ILE A 68 3.44 0.14 -7.18
C ILE A 68 3.86 -1.33 -7.18
N VAL A 69 4.74 -1.70 -8.08
CA VAL A 69 5.24 -3.06 -8.24
C VAL A 69 6.75 -3.08 -8.03
N GLY A 70 7.20 -3.88 -7.06
CA GLY A 70 8.62 -4.14 -6.86
C GLY A 70 9.05 -5.35 -7.69
N ASP A 71 9.88 -5.13 -8.71
CA ASP A 71 10.42 -6.21 -9.53
C ASP A 71 11.46 -7.03 -8.73
N GLY A 72 11.30 -8.35 -8.74
CA GLY A 72 12.13 -9.26 -7.94
C GLY A 72 11.98 -9.12 -6.42
N MET A 73 11.02 -8.33 -5.96
CA MET A 73 10.81 -8.05 -4.54
C MET A 73 10.03 -9.18 -3.85
N GLY A 74 10.74 -10.24 -3.49
CA GLY A 74 10.18 -11.33 -2.71
C GLY A 74 10.18 -11.07 -1.20
N ILE A 75 9.63 -12.00 -0.42
CA ILE A 75 9.54 -11.92 1.05
C ILE A 75 10.90 -11.66 1.70
N SER A 76 11.95 -12.35 1.24
CA SER A 76 13.31 -12.17 1.75
C SER A 76 13.84 -10.75 1.53
N THR A 77 13.55 -10.16 0.36
CA THR A 77 13.94 -8.77 0.05
C THR A 77 13.23 -7.79 0.96
N VAL A 78 11.93 -7.98 1.18
CA VAL A 78 11.14 -7.13 2.10
C VAL A 78 11.68 -7.24 3.53
N THR A 79 11.97 -8.46 4.00
CA THR A 79 12.53 -8.70 5.34
C THR A 79 13.89 -8.02 5.49
N ALA A 80 14.80 -8.20 4.52
CA ALA A 80 16.11 -7.58 4.56
C ALA A 80 16.02 -6.04 4.54
N SER A 81 15.12 -5.48 3.72
CA SER A 81 14.90 -4.04 3.64
C SER A 81 14.35 -3.47 4.94
N ARG A 82 13.42 -4.17 5.60
CA ARG A 82 12.86 -3.78 6.88
C ARG A 82 13.94 -3.72 7.96
N ILE A 83 14.72 -4.79 8.10
CA ILE A 83 15.83 -4.85 9.07
C ILE A 83 16.84 -3.74 8.80
N PHE A 84 17.27 -3.59 7.55
CA PHE A 84 18.22 -2.56 7.15
C PHE A 84 17.69 -1.14 7.46
N ALA A 85 16.43 -0.86 7.13
CA ALA A 85 15.82 0.45 7.40
C ALA A 85 15.77 0.77 8.90
N GLY A 86 15.47 -0.22 9.75
CA GLY A 86 15.49 -0.05 11.20
C GLY A 86 16.91 0.17 11.73
N GLN A 87 17.88 -0.59 11.24
CA GLN A 87 19.29 -0.44 11.63
C GLN A 87 19.85 0.94 11.26
N MET A 88 19.45 1.50 10.12
CA MET A 88 19.80 2.87 9.73
C MET A 88 19.23 3.94 10.67
N GLN A 89 18.22 3.59 11.47
CA GLN A 89 17.63 4.46 12.49
C GLN A 89 18.19 4.17 13.91
N GLY A 90 19.11 3.23 14.04
CA GLY A 90 19.76 2.87 15.30
C GLY A 90 19.06 1.75 16.08
N ASP A 91 18.05 1.11 15.48
CA ASP A 91 17.34 -0.03 16.08
C ASP A 91 17.96 -1.37 15.66
N SER A 92 17.50 -2.49 16.23
CA SER A 92 17.87 -3.84 15.79
C SER A 92 17.32 -4.14 14.39
N GLY A 93 16.16 -3.62 14.08
CA GLY A 93 15.52 -3.62 12.75
C GLY A 93 14.42 -4.66 12.58
N GLU A 94 14.34 -5.69 13.44
CA GLU A 94 13.33 -6.77 13.31
C GLU A 94 11.90 -6.25 13.45
N GLU A 95 11.67 -5.33 14.39
CA GLU A 95 10.37 -4.73 14.68
C GLU A 95 10.08 -3.47 13.86
N HIS A 96 11.04 -3.05 13.00
CA HIS A 96 10.80 -1.92 12.09
C HIS A 96 9.70 -2.26 11.08
N GLN A 97 8.90 -1.27 10.71
CA GLN A 97 7.85 -1.42 9.70
C GLN A 97 8.08 -0.47 8.54
N LEU A 98 8.19 -1.02 7.35
CA LEU A 98 8.17 -0.24 6.11
C LEU A 98 6.78 0.38 5.90
N SER A 99 6.71 1.48 5.16
CA SER A 99 5.46 2.24 4.97
C SER A 99 4.31 1.39 4.40
N PHE A 100 4.61 0.50 3.46
CA PHE A 100 3.60 -0.36 2.84
C PHE A 100 3.18 -1.56 3.72
N GLU A 101 3.98 -1.95 4.71
CA GLU A 101 3.60 -2.99 5.68
C GLU A 101 2.49 -2.52 6.63
N LYS A 102 2.27 -1.19 6.69
CA LYS A 102 1.18 -0.56 7.47
C LYS A 102 -0.14 -0.48 6.70
N PHE A 103 -0.21 -0.98 5.49
CA PHE A 103 -1.46 -0.97 4.72
C PHE A 103 -2.49 -1.95 5.33
N PRO A 104 -3.79 -1.61 5.28
CA PRO A 104 -4.82 -2.40 5.96
C PRO A 104 -5.08 -3.78 5.33
N TYR A 105 -4.63 -4.00 4.10
CA TYR A 105 -4.86 -5.25 3.39
C TYR A 105 -3.54 -5.83 2.93
N VAL A 106 -3.26 -7.05 3.38
CA VAL A 106 -2.06 -7.80 3.02
C VAL A 106 -2.47 -9.18 2.53
N ALA A 107 -1.87 -9.64 1.43
CA ALA A 107 -2.05 -10.98 0.91
C ALA A 107 -0.76 -11.49 0.28
N LEU A 108 -0.64 -12.80 0.16
CA LEU A 108 0.44 -13.45 -0.58
C LEU A 108 -0.06 -13.85 -1.96
N ALA A 109 0.72 -13.54 -3.00
CA ALA A 109 0.44 -13.93 -4.37
C ALA A 109 1.35 -15.09 -4.80
N LYS A 110 0.79 -16.05 -5.50
CA LYS A 110 1.57 -17.10 -6.19
C LYS A 110 1.96 -16.57 -7.56
N THR A 111 3.27 -16.38 -7.75
CA THR A 111 3.82 -15.86 -9.00
C THR A 111 4.49 -17.00 -9.78
N TYR A 112 3.96 -17.32 -10.95
CA TYR A 112 4.53 -18.29 -11.89
C TYR A 112 3.98 -18.04 -13.30
N ASN A 113 4.74 -18.45 -14.33
CA ASN A 113 4.31 -18.39 -15.72
C ASN A 113 3.64 -19.71 -16.14
N THR A 114 2.94 -19.72 -17.27
CA THR A 114 2.26 -20.96 -17.73
C THR A 114 3.22 -22.09 -18.10
N ASN A 115 4.47 -21.76 -18.38
CA ASN A 115 5.51 -22.70 -18.83
C ASN A 115 6.72 -22.81 -17.88
N GLN A 116 6.70 -22.12 -16.72
CA GLN A 116 7.79 -22.27 -15.73
C GLN A 116 7.35 -21.82 -14.33
N GLN A 117 7.92 -22.48 -13.32
CA GLN A 117 7.58 -22.22 -11.91
C GLN A 117 8.23 -20.93 -11.38
N THR A 118 9.48 -20.68 -11.73
CA THR A 118 10.13 -19.40 -11.42
C THR A 118 9.65 -18.37 -12.43
N PRO A 119 8.97 -17.32 -11.99
CA PRO A 119 8.39 -16.34 -12.91
C PRO A 119 9.45 -15.42 -13.51
N ASP A 120 9.13 -14.83 -14.64
CA ASP A 120 9.78 -13.64 -15.15
C ASP A 120 8.86 -12.40 -15.00
N SER A 121 9.45 -11.22 -15.06
CA SER A 121 8.72 -9.95 -14.88
C SER A 121 7.71 -9.68 -16.01
N ALA A 122 8.01 -10.06 -17.25
CA ALA A 122 7.13 -9.80 -18.40
C ALA A 122 5.80 -10.56 -18.30
N GLY A 123 5.87 -11.87 -18.06
CA GLY A 123 4.69 -12.72 -17.93
C GLY A 123 3.87 -12.41 -16.68
N THR A 124 4.52 -12.11 -15.56
CA THR A 124 3.81 -11.76 -14.33
C THR A 124 3.19 -10.36 -14.39
N MET A 125 3.84 -9.39 -15.03
CA MET A 125 3.24 -8.08 -15.28
C MET A 125 2.02 -8.22 -16.20
N THR A 126 2.08 -9.06 -17.23
CA THR A 126 0.90 -9.36 -18.06
C THR A 126 -0.26 -9.86 -17.22
N ALA A 127 -0.01 -10.80 -16.29
CA ALA A 127 -1.05 -11.32 -15.41
C ALA A 127 -1.62 -10.25 -14.47
N MET A 128 -0.78 -9.40 -13.89
CA MET A 128 -1.21 -8.32 -13.00
C MET A 128 -2.06 -7.27 -13.73
N MET A 129 -1.70 -6.93 -14.96
CA MET A 129 -2.35 -5.86 -15.71
C MET A 129 -3.54 -6.32 -16.56
N SER A 130 -3.69 -7.62 -16.82
CA SER A 130 -4.77 -8.15 -17.66
C SER A 130 -5.63 -9.22 -17.00
N GLY A 131 -5.17 -9.79 -15.88
CA GLY A 131 -5.77 -10.98 -15.26
C GLY A 131 -5.50 -12.29 -16.03
N ILE A 132 -4.66 -12.26 -17.06
CA ILE A 132 -4.39 -13.42 -17.93
C ILE A 132 -2.93 -13.84 -17.79
N LYS A 133 -2.69 -15.10 -17.38
CA LYS A 133 -1.36 -15.69 -17.34
C LYS A 133 -0.83 -15.96 -18.74
N THR A 134 0.47 -15.79 -18.90
CA THR A 134 1.17 -16.08 -20.14
C THR A 134 2.50 -16.81 -19.88
N ARG A 135 3.22 -17.12 -20.96
CA ARG A 135 4.54 -17.72 -20.89
C ARG A 135 5.60 -16.72 -20.48
N ALA A 136 6.72 -17.18 -19.97
CA ALA A 136 7.88 -16.37 -19.69
C ALA A 136 8.40 -15.65 -20.94
N GLY A 137 8.80 -14.39 -20.76
CA GLY A 137 9.32 -13.55 -21.84
C GLY A 137 8.25 -12.96 -22.76
N LEU A 138 6.95 -13.07 -22.42
CA LEU A 138 5.84 -12.49 -23.15
C LEU A 138 5.16 -11.39 -22.34
N ILE A 139 4.84 -10.28 -22.99
CA ILE A 139 4.14 -9.15 -22.38
C ILE A 139 2.95 -8.71 -23.25
N GLY A 140 1.79 -8.50 -22.60
CA GLY A 140 0.60 -7.99 -23.26
C GLY A 140 -0.09 -8.98 -24.22
N VAL A 141 0.30 -10.25 -24.20
CA VAL A 141 -0.26 -11.31 -25.03
C VAL A 141 -0.50 -12.59 -24.20
N ASN A 142 -1.40 -13.44 -24.68
CA ASN A 142 -1.73 -14.71 -24.01
C ASN A 142 -0.69 -15.80 -24.29
N GLN A 143 -0.86 -16.97 -23.70
CA GLN A 143 0.09 -18.10 -23.77
C GLN A 143 0.22 -18.80 -25.13
N HIS A 144 -0.62 -18.46 -26.12
CA HIS A 144 -0.56 -19.06 -27.46
C HIS A 144 0.52 -18.44 -28.33
N VAL A 145 1.08 -17.31 -27.90
CA VAL A 145 2.19 -16.66 -28.61
C VAL A 145 3.50 -17.43 -28.36
N ASN A 146 4.28 -17.57 -29.43
CA ASN A 146 5.63 -18.10 -29.34
C ASN A 146 6.65 -16.96 -29.24
N ARG A 147 7.61 -17.10 -28.33
CA ARG A 147 8.68 -16.12 -28.16
C ARG A 147 9.46 -15.99 -29.49
N ALA A 148 9.80 -14.75 -29.85
CA ALA A 148 10.49 -14.38 -31.09
C ALA A 148 9.67 -14.62 -32.38
N ASP A 149 8.39 -14.89 -32.28
CA ASP A 149 7.47 -15.02 -33.42
C ASP A 149 6.40 -13.91 -33.36
N CYS A 150 6.70 -12.79 -33.98
CA CYS A 150 5.77 -11.65 -34.03
C CYS A 150 4.47 -11.98 -34.78
N ALA A 151 4.47 -12.94 -35.69
CA ALA A 151 3.27 -13.33 -36.39
C ALA A 151 2.24 -13.98 -35.49
N SER A 152 2.69 -14.76 -34.51
CA SER A 152 1.83 -15.43 -33.55
C SER A 152 1.18 -14.46 -32.53
N SER A 153 1.63 -13.21 -32.44
CA SER A 153 1.02 -12.24 -31.51
C SER A 153 -0.33 -11.71 -32.01
N ARG A 154 -0.58 -11.74 -33.31
CA ARG A 154 -1.81 -11.18 -33.90
C ARG A 154 -3.05 -11.94 -33.43
N GLY A 155 -4.00 -11.23 -32.82
CA GLY A 155 -5.22 -11.81 -32.28
C GLY A 155 -5.03 -12.53 -30.93
N ASN A 156 -3.82 -12.45 -30.35
CA ASN A 156 -3.50 -13.00 -29.03
C ASN A 156 -3.17 -11.90 -28.01
N GLU A 157 -3.39 -10.65 -28.35
CA GLU A 157 -3.25 -9.51 -27.47
C GLU A 157 -4.29 -9.59 -26.34
N VAL A 158 -3.90 -9.16 -25.13
CA VAL A 158 -4.80 -9.12 -23.98
C VAL A 158 -5.04 -7.69 -23.52
N PRO A 159 -6.31 -7.33 -23.22
CA PRO A 159 -6.64 -5.97 -22.78
C PRO A 159 -6.04 -5.70 -21.39
N THR A 160 -5.26 -4.65 -21.28
CA THR A 160 -4.65 -4.24 -20.02
C THR A 160 -5.56 -3.32 -19.21
N LEU A 161 -5.33 -3.24 -17.90
CA LEU A 161 -6.00 -2.28 -17.01
C LEU A 161 -5.83 -0.85 -17.49
N MET A 162 -4.65 -0.49 -18.04
CA MET A 162 -4.38 0.83 -18.60
C MET A 162 -5.28 1.14 -19.80
N GLN A 163 -5.42 0.21 -20.76
CA GLN A 163 -6.32 0.36 -21.91
C GLN A 163 -7.78 0.49 -21.45
N GLN A 164 -8.20 -0.30 -20.46
CA GLN A 164 -9.55 -0.23 -19.91
C GLN A 164 -9.82 1.09 -19.18
N ALA A 165 -8.83 1.63 -18.48
CA ALA A 165 -8.91 2.94 -17.82
C ALA A 165 -8.99 4.07 -18.87
N ALA A 166 -8.13 4.05 -19.88
CA ALA A 166 -8.14 5.03 -20.96
C ALA A 166 -9.49 5.03 -21.72
N ALA A 167 -10.06 3.85 -21.98
CA ALA A 167 -11.37 3.72 -22.62
C ALA A 167 -12.53 4.31 -21.78
N ARG A 168 -12.29 4.54 -20.48
CA ARG A 168 -13.24 5.21 -19.56
C ARG A 168 -12.90 6.69 -19.32
N GLY A 169 -12.00 7.26 -20.11
CA GLY A 169 -11.58 8.66 -19.99
C GLY A 169 -10.68 8.96 -18.79
N MET A 170 -10.07 7.95 -18.19
CA MET A 170 -9.11 8.13 -17.10
C MET A 170 -7.73 8.40 -17.69
N ALA A 171 -6.98 9.32 -17.06
CA ALA A 171 -5.56 9.50 -17.37
C ALA A 171 -4.78 8.26 -16.90
N THR A 172 -3.79 7.86 -17.67
CA THR A 172 -2.91 6.72 -17.38
C THR A 172 -1.46 7.12 -17.61
N GLY A 173 -0.54 6.59 -16.80
CA GLY A 173 0.89 6.86 -16.92
C GLY A 173 1.72 5.83 -16.17
#